data_1d322231bfd4effbf4bdd81491934054
#
_entry.id   1d322231bfd4effbf4bdd81491934054
#
_cell.length_a   1.000
_cell.length_b   1.000
_cell.length_c   1.000
_cell.angle_alpha   90.00
_cell.angle_beta   90.00
_cell.angle_gamma   90.00
#
_symmetry.space_group_name_H-M   'P 1'
#
loop_
_entity.id
_entity.type
_entity.pdbx_description
1 polymer ?
#
loop_
_entity_poly.entity_id
_entity_poly.type
_entity_poly.pdbx_seq_one_letter_code
_entity_poly.pdbx_strand_id
1 'polypeptide(L)'
;MSSERLIYLPLGGAGEIGMNAYVYGYGKPNEERLIVIDLGVTFPDMDGSPGVDLILPDVSWLEERKDRIEAVFVTHAHEDHVGAISHTYSRLEAPIYARPFTANIARRKMSEYGYPDDAVTVTGSWPEQRDFGPFKVGFLPISHSIPESGALVIDTPAGRIVHTGDFKLDETPIVGEAFDPELWTEVCKGGVKVLVCDSTNVFSPNAGQSEITVGPEIEKMVSAATGMVVATTFASNVARVKTLAEAGERAGRSIVLLGRAMRRMVEASIETGVLKDFPKVISPDDAKALPREKVMLLVTGSQGERRAASAQLARGKYMGLTMKEGDTFLFSSKTIPGNEKGVIQI
;
A
#
# COMPACT_ATOMS: atom_id res chain seq x y z
N MET A 1 34.83 23.87 15.95
CA MET A 1 34.17 23.32 14.74
C MET A 1 33.01 22.46 15.23
N SER A 2 31.77 22.73 14.78
CA SER A 2 30.64 21.87 15.15
C SER A 2 30.84 20.48 14.55
N SER A 3 30.63 19.45 15.37
CA SER A 3 30.72 18.05 14.91
C SER A 3 29.55 17.74 13.96
N GLU A 4 29.78 16.85 13.00
CA GLU A 4 28.70 16.30 12.17
C GLU A 4 27.71 15.55 13.05
N ARG A 5 26.44 15.54 12.63
CA ARG A 5 25.36 14.90 13.37
C ARG A 5 24.41 14.16 12.43
N LEU A 6 23.79 13.12 12.96
CA LEU A 6 22.62 12.47 12.36
C LEU A 6 21.38 13.11 12.94
N ILE A 7 20.44 13.51 12.09
CA ILE A 7 19.11 13.99 12.47
C ILE A 7 18.02 13.08 11.95
N TYR A 8 16.91 13.03 12.69
CA TYR A 8 15.66 12.42 12.29
C TYR A 8 14.53 13.42 12.54
N LEU A 9 13.71 13.65 11.52
CA LEU A 9 12.59 14.60 11.59
C LEU A 9 11.35 13.95 10.94
N PRO A 10 10.37 13.52 11.73
CA PRO A 10 9.06 13.13 11.18
C PRO A 10 8.28 14.39 10.79
N LEU A 11 7.74 14.43 9.58
CA LEU A 11 6.81 15.44 9.07
C LEU A 11 5.36 14.96 9.13
N GLY A 12 5.16 13.66 9.33
CA GLY A 12 3.90 12.97 9.52
C GLY A 12 4.12 11.51 9.88
N GLY A 13 3.08 10.79 10.28
CA GLY A 13 3.12 9.36 10.60
C GLY A 13 3.65 8.98 11.99
N ALA A 14 4.29 9.91 12.71
CA ALA A 14 4.80 9.65 14.06
C ALA A 14 3.79 10.05 15.12
N GLY A 15 3.20 9.07 15.81
CA GLY A 15 2.15 9.31 16.81
C GLY A 15 0.75 9.51 16.22
N GLU A 16 0.60 9.26 14.93
CA GLU A 16 -0.65 9.31 14.18
C GLU A 16 -0.68 8.21 13.11
N ILE A 17 -1.83 7.99 12.48
CA ILE A 17 -2.01 7.04 11.37
C ILE A 17 -2.13 7.82 10.07
N GLY A 18 -1.37 7.41 9.07
CA GLY A 18 -1.36 8.02 7.73
C GLY A 18 -0.37 9.17 7.58
N MET A 19 -0.35 9.77 6.40
CA MET A 19 0.49 10.92 6.05
C MET A 19 1.98 10.69 6.38
N ASN A 20 2.46 9.47 6.15
CA ASN A 20 3.83 9.08 6.46
C ASN A 20 4.83 9.92 5.66
N ALA A 21 5.73 10.62 6.34
CA ALA A 21 6.79 11.41 5.74
C ALA A 21 7.91 11.62 6.76
N TYR A 22 9.11 11.12 6.46
CA TYR A 22 10.22 11.11 7.40
C TYR A 22 11.49 11.63 6.72
N VAL A 23 12.29 12.37 7.47
CA VAL A 23 13.56 12.92 6.98
C VAL A 23 14.71 12.40 7.82
N TYR A 24 15.75 11.94 7.15
CA TYR A 24 17.05 11.70 7.76
C TYR A 24 18.05 12.70 7.18
N GLY A 25 18.89 13.27 8.02
CA GLY A 25 19.95 14.16 7.60
C GLY A 25 21.28 13.82 8.27
N TYR A 26 22.37 13.98 7.53
CA TYR A 26 23.71 13.83 8.06
C TYR A 26 24.63 14.93 7.56
N GLY A 27 25.40 15.53 8.49
CA GLY A 27 26.35 16.59 8.21
C GLY A 27 26.52 17.57 9.38
N LYS A 28 27.17 18.69 9.11
CA LYS A 28 27.25 19.78 10.06
C LYS A 28 25.89 20.46 10.25
N PRO A 29 25.64 21.07 11.41
CA PRO A 29 24.40 21.81 11.63
C PRO A 29 24.14 22.85 10.52
N ASN A 30 22.94 22.78 9.94
CA ASN A 30 22.45 23.58 8.79
C ASN A 30 23.15 23.32 7.45
N GLU A 31 23.98 22.29 7.35
CA GLU A 31 24.64 21.83 6.11
C GLU A 31 24.36 20.33 5.85
N GLU A 32 23.43 19.71 6.61
CA GLU A 32 23.12 18.31 6.47
C GLU A 32 22.62 17.98 5.06
N ARG A 33 23.13 16.91 4.46
CA ARG A 33 22.49 16.28 3.29
C ARG A 33 21.29 15.48 3.79
N LEU A 34 20.24 15.41 2.99
CA LEU A 34 18.94 14.90 3.41
C LEU A 34 18.47 13.76 2.50
N ILE A 35 17.81 12.78 3.09
CA ILE A 35 16.95 11.83 2.37
C ILE A 35 15.56 11.86 2.98
N VAL A 36 14.55 11.62 2.15
CA VAL A 36 13.14 11.60 2.56
C VAL A 36 12.61 10.18 2.39
N ILE A 37 11.88 9.70 3.37
CA ILE A 37 11.22 8.38 3.34
C ILE A 37 9.73 8.61 3.37
N ASP A 38 9.07 8.14 2.32
CA ASP A 38 7.65 8.26 2.07
C ASP A 38 7.15 9.72 1.95
N LEU A 39 6.08 9.91 1.22
CA LEU A 39 5.31 11.12 1.09
C LEU A 39 3.85 10.69 0.93
N GLY A 40 3.23 10.40 2.05
CA GLY A 40 1.89 9.88 2.12
C GLY A 40 0.83 10.95 2.30
N VAL A 41 -0.42 10.54 2.18
CA VAL A 41 -1.60 11.37 2.50
C VAL A 41 -2.33 10.79 3.69
N THR A 42 -3.16 11.60 4.31
CA THR A 42 -4.26 11.11 5.14
C THR A 42 -5.59 11.67 4.64
N PHE A 43 -6.68 11.03 5.05
CA PHE A 43 -8.02 11.44 4.66
C PHE A 43 -8.69 12.17 5.82
N PRO A 44 -9.38 13.29 5.53
CA PRO A 44 -10.06 14.03 6.56
C PRO A 44 -11.23 13.24 7.13
N ASP A 45 -11.59 13.52 8.39
CA ASP A 45 -12.87 13.11 8.92
C ASP A 45 -14.01 13.78 8.13
N MET A 46 -14.89 12.97 7.58
CA MET A 46 -15.99 13.43 6.72
C MET A 46 -16.95 14.39 7.42
N ASP A 47 -17.04 14.32 8.74
CA ASP A 47 -17.93 15.18 9.54
C ASP A 47 -17.20 16.47 10.00
N GLY A 48 -15.87 16.42 10.15
CA GLY A 48 -15.05 17.52 10.69
C GLY A 48 -14.45 18.46 9.65
N SER A 49 -14.33 18.01 8.39
CA SER A 49 -13.60 18.76 7.35
C SER A 49 -14.34 18.79 6.01
N PRO A 50 -15.51 19.44 5.92
CA PRO A 50 -16.30 19.46 4.69
C PRO A 50 -15.54 20.17 3.55
N GLY A 51 -15.48 19.53 2.38
CA GLY A 51 -14.80 20.05 1.20
C GLY A 51 -13.30 19.80 1.12
N VAL A 52 -12.72 19.10 2.11
CA VAL A 52 -11.33 18.63 2.05
C VAL A 52 -11.34 17.17 1.60
N ASP A 53 -10.62 16.85 0.53
CA ASP A 53 -10.51 15.49 0.00
C ASP A 53 -9.24 14.77 0.50
N LEU A 54 -8.14 15.50 0.72
CA LEU A 54 -6.84 14.96 1.13
C LEU A 54 -6.12 15.92 2.09
N ILE A 55 -5.34 15.35 3.00
CA ILE A 55 -4.41 16.08 3.86
C ILE A 55 -2.99 15.60 3.52
N LEU A 56 -2.08 16.57 3.31
CA LEU A 56 -0.70 16.35 2.89
C LEU A 56 0.26 16.74 4.02
N PRO A 57 1.45 16.13 4.09
CA PRO A 57 2.48 16.61 5.02
C PRO A 57 2.94 18.02 4.64
N ASP A 58 3.25 18.83 5.65
CA ASP A 58 3.90 20.12 5.40
C ASP A 58 5.36 19.92 5.05
N VAL A 59 5.68 20.10 3.78
CA VAL A 59 7.04 19.98 3.25
C VAL A 59 7.79 21.30 3.14
N SER A 60 7.28 22.39 3.71
CA SER A 60 7.88 23.73 3.59
C SER A 60 9.32 23.77 4.09
N TRP A 61 9.62 23.05 5.18
CA TRP A 61 10.98 22.94 5.69
C TRP A 61 11.94 22.24 4.70
N LEU A 62 11.46 21.25 3.95
CA LEU A 62 12.23 20.57 2.90
C LEU A 62 12.39 21.45 1.68
N GLU A 63 11.35 22.18 1.27
CA GLU A 63 11.35 23.07 0.12
C GLU A 63 12.43 24.16 0.24
N GLU A 64 12.60 24.74 1.44
CA GLU A 64 13.69 25.68 1.74
C GLU A 64 15.09 25.04 1.65
N ARG A 65 15.19 23.71 1.57
CA ARG A 65 16.45 22.91 1.58
C ARG A 65 16.52 21.93 0.43
N LYS A 66 15.76 22.17 -0.63
CA LYS A 66 15.63 21.21 -1.76
C LYS A 66 16.98 20.87 -2.41
N ASP A 67 17.93 21.80 -2.42
CA ASP A 67 19.29 21.62 -2.89
C ASP A 67 20.12 20.61 -2.09
N ARG A 68 19.65 20.22 -0.91
CA ARG A 68 20.30 19.27 -0.01
C ARG A 68 19.63 17.90 -0.02
N ILE A 69 18.49 17.75 -0.69
CA ILE A 69 17.77 16.47 -0.77
C ILE A 69 18.45 15.59 -1.82
N GLU A 70 19.00 14.47 -1.38
CA GLU A 70 19.65 13.50 -2.25
C GLU A 70 18.64 12.62 -2.98
N ALA A 71 17.59 12.19 -2.27
CA ALA A 71 16.57 11.29 -2.80
C ALA A 71 15.32 11.24 -1.91
N VAL A 72 14.21 10.83 -2.52
CA VAL A 72 12.98 10.37 -1.86
C VAL A 72 12.86 8.87 -2.07
N PHE A 73 12.63 8.09 -1.02
CA PHE A 73 12.41 6.65 -1.08
C PHE A 73 10.97 6.35 -0.70
N VAL A 74 10.29 5.51 -1.47
CA VAL A 74 8.93 5.07 -1.15
C VAL A 74 8.96 3.60 -0.75
N THR A 75 8.59 3.32 0.51
CA THR A 75 8.66 1.98 1.10
C THR A 75 7.68 1.01 0.44
N HIS A 76 6.46 1.45 0.17
CA HIS A 76 5.42 0.68 -0.49
C HIS A 76 4.30 1.57 -1.06
N ALA A 77 3.36 0.98 -1.79
CA ALA A 77 2.39 1.72 -2.61
C ALA A 77 1.04 2.02 -1.92
N HIS A 78 0.93 2.00 -0.59
CA HIS A 78 -0.25 2.50 0.10
C HIS A 78 -0.35 4.03 0.00
N GLU A 79 -1.57 4.57 0.00
CA GLU A 79 -1.82 6.00 -0.16
C GLU A 79 -1.18 6.85 0.93
N ASP A 80 -1.11 6.35 2.13
CA ASP A 80 -0.49 7.01 3.28
C ASP A 80 1.06 6.97 3.27
N HIS A 81 1.66 6.38 2.20
CA HIS A 81 3.10 6.37 1.93
C HIS A 81 3.47 6.99 0.57
N VAL A 82 2.62 6.81 -0.46
CA VAL A 82 2.90 7.27 -1.84
C VAL A 82 1.97 8.39 -2.30
N GLY A 83 0.89 8.65 -1.56
CA GLY A 83 -0.21 9.48 -2.03
C GLY A 83 0.13 10.93 -2.31
N ALA A 84 1.11 11.51 -1.62
CA ALA A 84 1.48 12.92 -1.76
C ALA A 84 2.61 13.17 -2.77
N ILE A 85 3.23 12.16 -3.36
CA ILE A 85 4.42 12.35 -4.21
C ILE A 85 4.18 13.31 -5.38
N SER A 86 3.07 13.17 -6.09
CA SER A 86 2.73 14.05 -7.22
C SER A 86 2.38 15.47 -6.79
N HIS A 87 1.87 15.66 -5.58
CA HIS A 87 1.54 16.97 -5.04
C HIS A 87 2.76 17.75 -4.53
N THR A 88 3.81 17.03 -4.11
CA THR A 88 5.01 17.62 -3.50
C THR A 88 6.22 17.65 -4.44
N TYR A 89 6.19 16.90 -5.53
CA TYR A 89 7.36 16.73 -6.42
C TYR A 89 7.95 18.05 -6.93
N SER A 90 7.11 18.96 -7.43
CA SER A 90 7.59 20.26 -7.95
C SER A 90 8.18 21.18 -6.87
N ARG A 91 7.87 20.94 -5.60
CA ARG A 91 8.43 21.68 -4.46
C ARG A 91 9.78 21.12 -4.03
N LEU A 92 9.96 19.82 -4.10
CA LEU A 92 11.16 19.13 -3.63
C LEU A 92 12.22 18.94 -4.73
N GLU A 93 11.78 18.74 -5.98
CA GLU A 93 12.63 18.52 -7.17
C GLU A 93 13.69 17.43 -6.96
N ALA A 94 13.39 16.42 -6.15
CA ALA A 94 14.30 15.35 -5.81
C ALA A 94 13.94 14.03 -6.53
N PRO A 95 14.92 13.21 -6.93
CA PRO A 95 14.66 11.92 -7.57
C PRO A 95 13.98 10.97 -6.61
N ILE A 96 12.99 10.21 -7.11
CA ILE A 96 12.21 9.24 -6.34
C ILE A 96 12.71 7.83 -6.65
N TYR A 97 12.88 7.02 -5.62
CA TYR A 97 13.31 5.62 -5.71
C TYR A 97 12.29 4.70 -5.07
N ALA A 98 11.92 3.63 -5.77
CA ALA A 98 10.99 2.63 -5.28
C ALA A 98 11.22 1.26 -5.91
N ARG A 99 10.68 0.21 -5.28
CA ARG A 99 10.64 -1.14 -5.84
C ARG A 99 9.68 -1.19 -7.06
N PRO A 100 9.80 -2.17 -7.96
CA PRO A 100 9.08 -2.20 -9.25
C PRO A 100 7.57 -1.95 -9.15
N PHE A 101 6.86 -2.66 -8.28
CA PHE A 101 5.41 -2.48 -8.10
C PHE A 101 5.07 -1.07 -7.59
N THR A 102 5.77 -0.62 -6.55
CA THR A 102 5.59 0.72 -5.98
C THR A 102 5.91 1.80 -7.01
N ALA A 103 6.98 1.62 -7.80
CA ALA A 103 7.35 2.55 -8.86
C ALA A 103 6.27 2.62 -9.98
N ASN A 104 5.64 1.50 -10.34
CA ASN A 104 4.53 1.49 -11.30
C ASN A 104 3.35 2.33 -10.80
N ILE A 105 2.95 2.15 -9.55
CA ILE A 105 1.87 2.94 -8.94
C ILE A 105 2.27 4.43 -8.83
N ALA A 106 3.50 4.71 -8.40
CA ALA A 106 4.03 6.05 -8.29
C ALA A 106 4.03 6.78 -9.65
N ARG A 107 4.52 6.15 -10.72
CA ARG A 107 4.52 6.70 -12.08
C ARG A 107 3.12 7.01 -12.57
N ARG A 108 2.13 6.13 -12.33
CA ARG A 108 0.73 6.40 -12.68
C ARG A 108 0.20 7.65 -11.97
N LYS A 109 0.53 7.85 -10.68
CA LYS A 109 0.17 9.07 -9.96
C LYS A 109 0.89 10.30 -10.49
N MET A 110 2.18 10.18 -10.79
CA MET A 110 2.98 11.27 -11.36
C MET A 110 2.45 11.70 -12.73
N SER A 111 2.09 10.75 -13.59
CA SER A 111 1.57 11.03 -14.93
C SER A 111 0.21 11.75 -14.92
N GLU A 112 -0.64 11.54 -13.90
CA GLU A 112 -1.89 12.28 -13.72
C GLU A 112 -1.66 13.80 -13.52
N TYR A 113 -0.44 14.19 -13.09
CA TYR A 113 0.01 15.59 -12.93
C TYR A 113 0.95 16.05 -14.05
N GLY A 114 1.13 15.23 -15.08
CA GLY A 114 1.98 15.57 -16.24
C GLY A 114 3.49 15.41 -16.00
N TYR A 115 3.91 14.75 -14.92
CA TYR A 115 5.32 14.46 -14.68
C TYR A 115 5.77 13.24 -15.49
N PRO A 116 7.05 13.20 -15.92
CA PRO A 116 7.59 12.12 -16.73
C PRO A 116 7.84 10.85 -15.88
N ASP A 117 7.84 9.69 -16.56
CA ASP A 117 8.04 8.39 -15.90
C ASP A 117 9.42 8.24 -15.27
N ASP A 118 10.44 8.91 -15.81
CA ASP A 118 11.82 8.89 -15.29
C ASP A 118 12.00 9.67 -13.98
N ALA A 119 10.99 10.43 -13.55
CA ALA A 119 10.95 11.01 -12.20
C ALA A 119 11.01 9.95 -11.10
N VAL A 120 10.60 8.70 -11.41
CA VAL A 120 10.64 7.57 -10.47
C VAL A 120 11.61 6.50 -11.00
N THR A 121 12.70 6.30 -10.28
CA THR A 121 13.71 5.28 -10.58
C THR A 121 13.37 3.97 -9.88
N VAL A 122 13.39 2.87 -10.64
CA VAL A 122 13.24 1.52 -10.09
C VAL A 122 14.55 1.08 -9.44
N THR A 123 14.46 0.46 -8.28
CA THR A 123 15.59 -0.14 -7.56
C THR A 123 15.26 -1.57 -7.16
N GLY A 124 16.29 -2.40 -7.07
CA GLY A 124 16.15 -3.81 -6.67
C GLY A 124 15.98 -3.99 -5.16
N SER A 125 15.85 -5.26 -4.79
CA SER A 125 15.83 -5.72 -3.41
C SER A 125 17.24 -5.87 -2.86
N TRP A 126 17.37 -5.92 -1.55
CA TRP A 126 18.60 -6.34 -0.88
C TRP A 126 19.19 -7.60 -1.55
N PRO A 127 20.52 -7.67 -1.80
CA PRO A 127 21.58 -6.80 -1.25
C PRO A 127 21.90 -5.55 -2.11
N GLU A 128 21.08 -5.18 -3.11
CA GLU A 128 21.33 -3.95 -3.87
C GLU A 128 21.28 -2.73 -2.93
N GLN A 129 22.34 -1.95 -2.94
CA GLN A 129 22.45 -0.68 -2.24
C GLN A 129 23.02 0.38 -3.17
N ARG A 130 22.64 1.64 -2.96
CA ARG A 130 23.13 2.79 -3.72
C ARG A 130 23.57 3.89 -2.77
N ASP A 131 24.55 4.68 -3.21
CA ASP A 131 25.09 5.83 -2.48
C ASP A 131 24.31 7.10 -2.82
N PHE A 132 23.98 7.87 -1.77
CA PHE A 132 23.26 9.15 -1.84
C PHE A 132 23.93 10.12 -0.86
N GLY A 133 24.96 10.82 -1.33
CA GLY A 133 25.79 11.64 -0.47
C GLY A 133 26.39 10.82 0.71
N PRO A 134 26.08 11.16 1.96
CA PRO A 134 26.60 10.41 3.12
C PRO A 134 25.79 9.13 3.45
N PHE A 135 24.74 8.83 2.67
CA PHE A 135 23.88 7.68 2.91
C PHE A 135 24.14 6.58 1.91
N LYS A 136 24.10 5.33 2.36
CA LYS A 136 24.02 4.17 1.49
C LYS A 136 22.74 3.43 1.81
N VAL A 137 21.84 3.32 0.82
CA VAL A 137 20.46 2.87 1.03
C VAL A 137 20.15 1.63 0.22
N GLY A 138 19.49 0.65 0.84
CA GLY A 138 18.96 -0.55 0.21
C GLY A 138 17.59 -0.92 0.75
N PHE A 139 16.76 -1.55 -0.10
CA PHE A 139 15.44 -2.04 0.26
C PHE A 139 15.53 -3.48 0.78
N LEU A 140 15.24 -3.69 2.04
CA LEU A 140 15.19 -5.01 2.67
C LEU A 140 13.74 -5.53 2.59
N PRO A 141 13.50 -6.69 1.94
CA PRO A 141 12.16 -7.24 1.82
C PRO A 141 11.49 -7.44 3.17
N ILE A 142 10.22 -7.04 3.23
CA ILE A 142 9.35 -7.33 4.35
C ILE A 142 7.93 -7.56 3.82
N SER A 143 7.21 -8.53 4.38
CA SER A 143 5.83 -8.75 3.98
C SER A 143 4.88 -7.71 4.55
N HIS A 144 3.85 -7.38 3.80
CA HIS A 144 2.76 -6.51 4.19
C HIS A 144 1.49 -6.89 3.42
N SER A 145 0.38 -6.15 3.60
CA SER A 145 -0.87 -6.38 2.86
C SER A 145 -0.81 -5.91 1.39
N ILE A 146 0.30 -5.33 0.97
CA ILE A 146 0.57 -4.91 -0.42
C ILE A 146 1.89 -5.53 -0.88
N PRO A 147 2.02 -5.89 -2.17
CA PRO A 147 3.25 -6.50 -2.68
C PRO A 147 4.47 -5.58 -2.63
N GLU A 148 5.66 -6.19 -2.55
CA GLU A 148 6.96 -5.53 -2.60
C GLU A 148 7.15 -4.42 -1.55
N SER A 149 6.53 -4.55 -0.38
CA SER A 149 6.87 -3.69 0.75
C SER A 149 8.35 -3.87 1.11
N GLY A 150 9.04 -2.78 1.35
CA GLY A 150 10.47 -2.79 1.65
C GLY A 150 10.81 -1.89 2.82
N ALA A 151 11.42 -2.47 3.85
CA ALA A 151 12.13 -1.69 4.85
C ALA A 151 13.39 -1.07 4.23
N LEU A 152 13.83 0.05 4.75
CA LEU A 152 15.07 0.68 4.31
C LEU A 152 16.20 0.41 5.30
N VAL A 153 17.31 -0.11 4.78
CA VAL A 153 18.60 -0.17 5.48
C VAL A 153 19.41 1.02 5.01
N ILE A 154 19.72 1.92 5.92
CA ILE A 154 20.37 3.19 5.65
C ILE A 154 21.68 3.22 6.44
N ASP A 155 22.81 3.04 5.74
CA ASP A 155 24.12 3.17 6.34
C ASP A 155 24.58 4.63 6.28
N THR A 156 25.07 5.13 7.41
CA THR A 156 25.60 6.48 7.57
C THR A 156 26.92 6.45 8.33
N PRO A 157 27.75 7.51 8.29
CA PRO A 157 28.94 7.57 9.13
C PRO A 157 28.66 7.50 10.65
N ALA A 158 27.42 7.81 11.08
CA ALA A 158 26.99 7.68 12.47
C ALA A 158 26.51 6.26 12.85
N GLY A 159 26.34 5.36 11.88
CA GLY A 159 25.87 3.99 12.04
C GLY A 159 24.64 3.66 11.18
N ARG A 160 24.22 2.42 11.26
CA ARG A 160 23.08 1.86 10.49
C ARG A 160 21.74 2.27 11.11
N ILE A 161 20.81 2.67 10.24
CA ILE A 161 19.41 2.90 10.54
C ILE A 161 18.60 1.81 9.83
N VAL A 162 17.57 1.30 10.48
CA VAL A 162 16.53 0.49 9.85
C VAL A 162 15.21 1.21 10.01
N HIS A 163 14.57 1.52 8.88
CA HIS A 163 13.24 2.11 8.82
C HIS A 163 12.30 1.07 8.20
N THR A 164 11.36 0.53 8.98
CA THR A 164 10.59 -0.64 8.54
C THR A 164 9.56 -0.33 7.47
N GLY A 165 9.07 0.91 7.39
CA GLY A 165 7.77 1.15 6.79
C GLY A 165 6.70 0.35 7.52
N ASP A 166 5.57 0.11 6.88
CA ASP A 166 4.53 -0.76 7.40
C ASP A 166 4.83 -2.22 7.13
N PHE A 167 4.56 -3.09 8.09
CA PHE A 167 4.89 -4.49 7.94
C PHE A 167 3.92 -5.46 8.62
N LYS A 168 3.99 -6.68 8.15
CA LYS A 168 3.42 -7.87 8.74
C LYS A 168 4.47 -8.97 8.61
N LEU A 169 4.79 -9.66 9.72
CA LEU A 169 5.79 -10.74 9.69
C LEU A 169 5.13 -12.04 9.18
N ASP A 170 4.86 -12.08 7.88
CA ASP A 170 4.19 -13.21 7.22
C ASP A 170 5.21 -13.96 6.35
N GLU A 171 5.47 -15.22 6.70
CA GLU A 171 6.37 -16.11 5.97
C GLU A 171 5.68 -16.79 4.77
N THR A 172 4.35 -16.64 4.66
CA THR A 172 3.54 -17.24 3.58
C THR A 172 2.50 -16.26 3.02
N PRO A 173 2.92 -15.12 2.45
CA PRO A 173 2.03 -14.01 2.09
C PRO A 173 1.19 -14.25 0.82
N ILE A 174 1.35 -15.35 0.10
CA ILE A 174 0.71 -15.71 -1.20
C ILE A 174 1.21 -14.84 -2.37
N VAL A 175 1.30 -13.53 -2.22
CA VAL A 175 1.77 -12.57 -3.22
C VAL A 175 2.80 -11.65 -2.58
N GLY A 176 3.89 -11.39 -3.29
CA GLY A 176 5.01 -10.62 -2.81
C GLY A 176 6.05 -11.47 -2.10
N GLU A 177 7.00 -10.81 -1.45
CA GLU A 177 8.11 -11.46 -0.76
C GLU A 177 7.70 -11.85 0.66
N ALA A 178 8.10 -13.03 1.08
CA ALA A 178 7.92 -13.50 2.45
C ALA A 178 8.87 -12.76 3.40
N PHE A 179 8.47 -12.63 4.66
CA PHE A 179 9.40 -12.24 5.71
C PHE A 179 10.43 -13.34 5.93
N ASP A 180 11.71 -12.98 5.87
CA ASP A 180 12.85 -13.87 6.08
C ASP A 180 13.62 -13.45 7.34
N PRO A 181 13.40 -14.12 8.49
CA PRO A 181 14.03 -13.75 9.74
C PRO A 181 15.56 -13.96 9.75
N GLU A 182 16.07 -14.89 8.94
CA GLU A 182 17.51 -15.14 8.84
C GLU A 182 18.21 -14.00 8.11
N LEU A 183 17.65 -13.55 6.98
CA LEU A 183 18.12 -12.39 6.24
C LEU A 183 18.13 -11.13 7.13
N TRP A 184 17.05 -10.88 7.86
CA TRP A 184 16.96 -9.73 8.76
C TRP A 184 17.99 -9.79 9.88
N THR A 185 18.19 -10.97 10.46
CA THR A 185 19.22 -11.19 11.49
C THR A 185 20.62 -10.90 10.95
N GLU A 186 20.95 -11.39 9.76
CA GLU A 186 22.26 -11.17 9.15
C GLU A 186 22.48 -9.68 8.82
N VAL A 187 21.48 -9.00 8.25
CA VAL A 187 21.54 -7.57 7.95
C VAL A 187 21.74 -6.72 9.21
N CYS A 188 21.13 -7.10 10.33
CA CYS A 188 21.22 -6.36 11.59
C CYS A 188 22.41 -6.77 12.49
N LYS A 189 23.16 -7.82 12.16
CA LYS A 189 24.23 -8.42 12.98
C LYS A 189 25.35 -7.44 13.35
N GLY A 190 25.65 -6.46 12.47
CA GLY A 190 26.64 -5.42 12.73
C GLY A 190 26.19 -4.33 13.72
N GLY A 191 24.97 -4.43 14.22
CA GLY A 191 24.32 -3.45 15.08
C GLY A 191 23.50 -2.42 14.30
N VAL A 192 22.40 -2.00 14.90
CA VAL A 192 21.48 -0.97 14.39
C VAL A 192 21.50 0.21 15.36
N LYS A 193 21.88 1.37 14.86
CA LYS A 193 21.95 2.62 15.64
C LYS A 193 20.57 3.16 15.96
N VAL A 194 19.67 3.09 14.99
CA VAL A 194 18.29 3.58 15.09
C VAL A 194 17.36 2.61 14.38
N LEU A 195 16.29 2.22 15.06
CA LEU A 195 15.16 1.50 14.49
C LEU A 195 13.95 2.43 14.52
N VAL A 196 13.39 2.75 13.33
CA VAL A 196 12.08 3.39 13.19
C VAL A 196 11.12 2.33 12.71
N CYS A 197 10.11 2.04 13.51
CA CYS A 197 9.30 0.83 13.39
C CYS A 197 7.81 1.16 13.43
N ASP A 198 7.02 0.56 12.53
CA ASP A 198 5.56 0.52 12.65
C ASP A 198 5.16 -0.08 14.00
N SER A 199 4.29 0.60 14.69
CA SER A 199 3.77 0.20 15.99
C SER A 199 2.24 0.15 16.07
N THR A 200 1.56 0.17 14.92
CA THR A 200 0.09 0.21 14.82
C THR A 200 -0.59 -0.92 15.59
N ASN A 201 0.00 -2.09 15.59
CA ASN A 201 -0.55 -3.27 16.27
C ASN A 201 0.18 -3.65 17.57
N VAL A 202 0.98 -2.76 18.16
CA VAL A 202 1.81 -3.05 19.36
C VAL A 202 0.98 -3.52 20.58
N PHE A 203 -0.26 -3.07 20.69
CA PHE A 203 -1.18 -3.48 21.76
C PHE A 203 -2.10 -4.65 21.39
N SER A 204 -1.98 -5.20 20.17
CA SER A 204 -2.79 -6.35 19.78
C SER A 204 -2.34 -7.59 20.56
N PRO A 205 -3.26 -8.29 21.25
CA PRO A 205 -2.92 -9.49 22.00
C PRO A 205 -2.65 -10.70 21.09
N ASN A 206 -3.00 -10.58 19.80
CA ASN A 206 -2.90 -11.67 18.84
C ASN A 206 -1.83 -11.36 17.79
N ALA A 207 -1.05 -12.37 17.44
CA ALA A 207 -0.18 -12.30 16.27
C ALA A 207 -1.02 -12.14 14.99
N GLY A 208 -0.49 -11.46 13.99
CA GLY A 208 -1.12 -11.33 12.67
C GLY A 208 -1.25 -12.73 12.03
N GLN A 209 -2.43 -13.03 11.48
CA GLN A 209 -2.63 -14.28 10.75
C GLN A 209 -1.98 -14.19 9.37
N SER A 210 -1.35 -15.30 8.91
CA SER A 210 -0.86 -15.39 7.54
C SER A 210 -2.01 -15.33 6.53
N GLU A 211 -1.76 -14.73 5.38
CA GLU A 211 -2.75 -14.60 4.31
C GLU A 211 -3.22 -15.97 3.79
N ILE A 212 -2.35 -16.97 3.78
CA ILE A 212 -2.68 -18.33 3.36
C ILE A 212 -3.80 -18.97 4.19
N THR A 213 -3.94 -18.58 5.46
CA THR A 213 -4.93 -19.18 6.37
C THR A 213 -6.38 -18.75 6.06
N VAL A 214 -6.55 -17.67 5.30
CA VAL A 214 -7.87 -17.10 4.99
C VAL A 214 -8.55 -17.81 3.81
N GLY A 215 -7.75 -18.39 2.90
CA GLY A 215 -8.22 -19.03 1.67
C GLY A 215 -9.31 -20.09 1.90
N PRO A 216 -9.12 -21.07 2.78
CA PRO A 216 -10.09 -22.16 2.99
C PRO A 216 -11.50 -21.70 3.41
N GLU A 217 -11.59 -20.68 4.27
CA GLU A 217 -12.89 -20.16 4.70
C GLU A 217 -13.58 -19.36 3.58
N ILE A 218 -12.82 -18.60 2.80
CA ILE A 218 -13.35 -17.91 1.60
C ILE A 218 -13.91 -18.95 0.62
N GLU A 219 -13.15 -20.00 0.33
CA GLU A 219 -13.55 -21.04 -0.62
C GLU A 219 -14.84 -21.76 -0.17
N LYS A 220 -14.93 -22.08 1.11
CA LYS A 220 -16.13 -22.67 1.72
C LYS A 220 -17.37 -21.76 1.55
N MET A 221 -17.24 -20.46 1.86
CA MET A 221 -18.33 -19.50 1.74
C MET A 221 -18.76 -19.29 0.29
N VAL A 222 -17.80 -19.14 -0.62
CA VAL A 222 -18.06 -18.92 -2.05
C VAL A 222 -18.71 -20.14 -2.70
N SER A 223 -18.27 -21.36 -2.33
CA SER A 223 -18.84 -22.61 -2.83
C SER A 223 -20.25 -22.89 -2.33
N ALA A 224 -20.56 -22.47 -1.09
CA ALA A 224 -21.88 -22.63 -0.49
C ALA A 224 -22.93 -21.63 -1.02
N ALA A 225 -22.51 -20.55 -1.63
CA ALA A 225 -23.40 -19.50 -2.11
C ALA A 225 -24.23 -19.95 -3.32
N THR A 226 -25.54 -19.78 -3.25
CA THR A 226 -26.50 -20.21 -4.29
C THR A 226 -26.84 -19.11 -5.31
N GLY A 227 -26.66 -17.84 -4.95
CA GLY A 227 -26.82 -16.68 -5.81
C GLY A 227 -25.50 -16.08 -6.28
N MET A 228 -25.54 -14.82 -6.70
CA MET A 228 -24.33 -14.03 -7.01
C MET A 228 -23.52 -13.81 -5.73
N VAL A 229 -22.20 -13.87 -5.83
CA VAL A 229 -21.29 -13.51 -4.74
C VAL A 229 -20.74 -12.10 -5.01
N VAL A 230 -20.82 -11.25 -4.02
CA VAL A 230 -20.16 -9.93 -4.00
C VAL A 230 -19.17 -9.94 -2.85
N ALA A 231 -17.89 -9.75 -3.14
CA ALA A 231 -16.86 -9.70 -2.11
C ALA A 231 -16.15 -8.35 -2.13
N THR A 232 -16.04 -7.73 -0.95
CA THR A 232 -15.29 -6.48 -0.79
C THR A 232 -14.02 -6.71 0.02
N THR A 233 -12.94 -6.08 -0.40
CA THR A 233 -11.63 -6.07 0.27
C THR A 233 -10.88 -4.79 -0.06
N PHE A 234 -9.75 -4.55 0.62
CA PHE A 234 -8.82 -3.50 0.19
C PHE A 234 -8.27 -3.81 -1.21
N ALA A 235 -8.37 -2.84 -2.11
CA ALA A 235 -7.85 -2.99 -3.47
C ALA A 235 -6.34 -3.25 -3.50
N SER A 236 -5.61 -2.72 -2.53
CA SER A 236 -4.16 -2.89 -2.36
C SER A 236 -3.77 -4.27 -1.84
N ASN A 237 -4.68 -5.00 -1.16
CA ASN A 237 -4.39 -6.36 -0.73
C ASN A 237 -4.53 -7.34 -1.90
N VAL A 238 -3.52 -7.32 -2.78
CA VAL A 238 -3.49 -8.13 -4.01
C VAL A 238 -3.56 -9.63 -3.72
N ALA A 239 -2.97 -10.08 -2.62
CA ALA A 239 -3.07 -11.48 -2.18
C ALA A 239 -4.52 -11.88 -1.87
N ARG A 240 -5.27 -11.03 -1.15
CA ARG A 240 -6.69 -11.27 -0.86
C ARG A 240 -7.55 -11.21 -2.11
N VAL A 241 -7.27 -10.27 -3.02
CA VAL A 241 -7.96 -10.18 -4.32
C VAL A 241 -7.74 -11.45 -5.12
N LYS A 242 -6.50 -11.97 -5.17
CA LYS A 242 -6.17 -13.25 -5.82
C LYS A 242 -6.92 -14.41 -5.17
N THR A 243 -6.87 -14.54 -3.86
CA THR A 243 -7.56 -15.61 -3.11
C THR A 243 -9.07 -15.64 -3.39
N LEU A 244 -9.71 -14.44 -3.37
CA LEU A 244 -11.13 -14.30 -3.69
C LEU A 244 -11.43 -14.68 -5.15
N ALA A 245 -10.63 -14.22 -6.11
CA ALA A 245 -10.81 -14.52 -7.52
C ALA A 245 -10.68 -16.02 -7.80
N GLU A 246 -9.65 -16.66 -7.25
CA GLU A 246 -9.42 -18.10 -7.41
C GLU A 246 -10.53 -18.95 -6.75
N ALA A 247 -11.03 -18.54 -5.59
CA ALA A 247 -12.15 -19.21 -4.95
C ALA A 247 -13.42 -19.13 -5.82
N GLY A 248 -13.66 -17.98 -6.47
CA GLY A 248 -14.75 -17.82 -7.42
C GLY A 248 -14.59 -18.73 -8.65
N GLU A 249 -13.39 -18.76 -9.25
CA GLU A 249 -13.08 -19.60 -10.40
C GLU A 249 -13.24 -21.09 -10.06
N ARG A 250 -12.72 -21.56 -8.92
CA ARG A 250 -12.90 -22.95 -8.46
C ARG A 250 -14.37 -23.31 -8.22
N ALA A 251 -15.20 -22.34 -7.81
CA ALA A 251 -16.65 -22.52 -7.70
C ALA A 251 -17.40 -22.38 -9.04
N GLY A 252 -16.69 -22.28 -10.17
CA GLY A 252 -17.25 -22.16 -11.50
C GLY A 252 -17.95 -20.82 -11.76
N ARG A 253 -17.48 -19.76 -11.13
CA ARG A 253 -17.99 -18.37 -11.26
C ARG A 253 -17.06 -17.53 -12.15
N SER A 254 -17.64 -16.67 -12.96
CA SER A 254 -16.91 -15.66 -13.72
C SER A 254 -16.62 -14.45 -12.82
N ILE A 255 -15.39 -13.95 -12.87
CA ILE A 255 -14.90 -12.89 -12.00
C ILE A 255 -15.07 -11.53 -12.67
N VAL A 256 -15.61 -10.57 -11.94
CA VAL A 256 -15.77 -9.17 -12.35
C VAL A 256 -15.09 -8.26 -11.33
N LEU A 257 -14.19 -7.39 -11.77
CA LEU A 257 -13.57 -6.37 -10.91
C LEU A 257 -14.36 -5.05 -11.02
N LEU A 258 -14.89 -4.56 -9.92
CA LEU A 258 -15.64 -3.30 -9.84
C LEU A 258 -14.91 -2.28 -8.96
N GLY A 259 -14.61 -1.15 -9.56
CA GLY A 259 -13.84 -0.06 -8.95
C GLY A 259 -12.49 0.14 -9.63
N ARG A 260 -12.14 1.42 -9.86
CA ARG A 260 -10.90 1.78 -10.57
C ARG A 260 -9.64 1.33 -9.82
N ALA A 261 -9.62 1.53 -8.50
CA ALA A 261 -8.48 1.14 -7.67
C ALA A 261 -8.21 -0.38 -7.74
N MET A 262 -9.25 -1.22 -7.69
CA MET A 262 -9.10 -2.68 -7.79
C MET A 262 -8.44 -3.09 -9.11
N ARG A 263 -8.92 -2.54 -10.24
CA ARG A 263 -8.35 -2.82 -11.56
C ARG A 263 -6.90 -2.35 -11.66
N ARG A 264 -6.61 -1.12 -11.23
CA ARG A 264 -5.25 -0.56 -11.26
C ARG A 264 -4.25 -1.40 -10.47
N MET A 265 -4.63 -1.88 -9.30
CA MET A 265 -3.75 -2.72 -8.47
C MET A 265 -3.49 -4.08 -9.12
N VAL A 266 -4.51 -4.73 -9.68
CA VAL A 266 -4.34 -6.01 -10.39
C VAL A 266 -3.49 -5.81 -11.65
N GLU A 267 -3.77 -4.80 -12.47
CA GLU A 267 -2.99 -4.48 -13.67
C GLU A 267 -1.52 -4.21 -13.34
N ALA A 268 -1.24 -3.34 -12.38
CA ALA A 268 0.12 -3.04 -11.95
C ALA A 268 0.86 -4.29 -11.44
N SER A 269 0.15 -5.16 -10.72
CA SER A 269 0.72 -6.41 -10.20
C SER A 269 1.08 -7.40 -11.32
N ILE A 270 0.27 -7.48 -12.37
CA ILE A 270 0.55 -8.30 -13.56
C ILE A 270 1.70 -7.70 -14.36
N GLU A 271 1.67 -6.41 -14.65
CA GLU A 271 2.70 -5.69 -15.41
C GLU A 271 4.09 -5.81 -14.76
N THR A 272 4.15 -5.80 -13.45
CA THR A 272 5.43 -5.91 -12.71
C THR A 272 5.83 -7.35 -12.40
N GLY A 273 5.00 -8.33 -12.80
CA GLY A 273 5.27 -9.76 -12.59
C GLY A 273 5.09 -10.23 -11.15
N VAL A 274 4.58 -9.38 -10.26
CA VAL A 274 4.28 -9.73 -8.87
C VAL A 274 3.11 -10.70 -8.79
N LEU A 275 2.11 -10.48 -9.63
CA LEU A 275 0.95 -11.35 -9.74
C LEU A 275 1.05 -12.20 -11.01
N LYS A 276 1.21 -13.50 -10.80
CA LYS A 276 1.16 -14.52 -11.87
C LYS A 276 -0.16 -15.28 -11.74
N ASP A 277 -0.65 -15.81 -12.83
CA ASP A 277 -1.82 -16.73 -12.85
C ASP A 277 -3.06 -16.14 -12.15
N PHE A 278 -3.50 -14.96 -12.59
CA PHE A 278 -4.75 -14.38 -12.12
C PHE A 278 -5.92 -14.88 -12.98
N PRO A 279 -7.07 -15.26 -12.37
CA PRO A 279 -8.25 -15.70 -13.10
C PRO A 279 -8.72 -14.70 -14.16
N LYS A 280 -9.30 -15.22 -15.25
CA LYS A 280 -9.84 -14.36 -16.31
C LYS A 280 -10.96 -13.49 -15.77
N VAL A 281 -10.83 -12.19 -15.98
CA VAL A 281 -11.85 -11.20 -15.63
C VAL A 281 -12.74 -10.94 -16.84
N ILE A 282 -14.05 -10.90 -16.62
CA ILE A 282 -15.03 -10.51 -17.63
C ILE A 282 -15.56 -9.09 -17.39
N SER A 283 -16.18 -8.49 -18.40
CA SER A 283 -16.79 -7.18 -18.26
C SER A 283 -18.11 -7.24 -17.45
N PRO A 284 -18.53 -6.13 -16.82
CA PRO A 284 -19.85 -6.06 -16.20
C PRO A 284 -21.00 -6.35 -17.16
N ASP A 285 -20.84 -6.03 -18.45
CA ASP A 285 -21.87 -6.28 -19.46
C ASP A 285 -21.98 -7.77 -19.77
N ASP A 286 -20.87 -8.49 -19.92
CA ASP A 286 -20.88 -9.94 -20.08
C ASP A 286 -21.49 -10.64 -18.86
N ALA A 287 -21.22 -10.16 -17.66
CA ALA A 287 -21.75 -10.72 -16.43
C ALA A 287 -23.29 -10.65 -16.34
N LYS A 288 -23.92 -9.62 -16.94
CA LYS A 288 -25.38 -9.48 -16.96
C LYS A 288 -26.08 -10.58 -17.73
N ALA A 289 -25.39 -11.19 -18.70
CA ALA A 289 -25.91 -12.28 -19.53
C ALA A 289 -25.80 -13.65 -18.84
N LEU A 290 -25.07 -13.76 -17.73
CA LEU A 290 -24.85 -15.01 -17.01
C LEU A 290 -25.89 -15.25 -15.91
N PRO A 291 -26.20 -16.54 -15.62
CA PRO A 291 -26.92 -16.89 -14.40
C PRO A 291 -26.21 -16.36 -13.16
N ARG A 292 -26.98 -15.89 -12.16
CA ARG A 292 -26.40 -15.22 -10.97
C ARG A 292 -25.41 -16.10 -10.20
N GLU A 293 -25.68 -17.37 -10.07
CA GLU A 293 -24.80 -18.36 -9.43
C GLU A 293 -23.46 -18.55 -10.17
N LYS A 294 -23.35 -18.02 -11.39
CA LYS A 294 -22.10 -18.05 -12.19
C LYS A 294 -21.31 -16.75 -12.13
N VAL A 295 -21.71 -15.79 -11.29
CA VAL A 295 -21.07 -14.48 -11.20
C VAL A 295 -20.50 -14.24 -9.81
N MET A 296 -19.27 -13.73 -9.77
CA MET A 296 -18.65 -13.18 -8.57
C MET A 296 -18.09 -11.79 -8.85
N LEU A 297 -18.51 -10.82 -8.05
CA LEU A 297 -18.05 -9.44 -8.12
C LEU A 297 -17.01 -9.20 -7.03
N LEU A 298 -15.83 -8.74 -7.39
CA LEU A 298 -14.84 -8.19 -6.45
C LEU A 298 -14.93 -6.68 -6.50
N VAL A 299 -15.27 -6.06 -5.37
CA VAL A 299 -15.66 -4.66 -5.33
C VAL A 299 -14.81 -3.86 -4.35
N THR A 300 -14.54 -2.59 -4.69
CA THR A 300 -13.97 -1.62 -3.75
C THR A 300 -15.01 -1.15 -2.75
N GLY A 301 -14.56 -0.61 -1.62
CA GLY A 301 -15.44 0.00 -0.62
C GLY A 301 -15.58 -0.81 0.65
N SER A 302 -14.51 -1.48 1.07
CA SER A 302 -14.47 -2.29 2.30
C SER A 302 -14.50 -1.45 3.59
N GLN A 303 -14.34 -0.14 3.49
CA GLN A 303 -14.34 0.78 4.63
C GLN A 303 -15.56 1.71 4.65
N GLY A 304 -16.58 1.42 3.83
CA GLY A 304 -17.82 2.21 3.81
C GLY A 304 -17.72 3.50 2.99
N GLU A 305 -16.76 3.59 2.09
CA GLU A 305 -16.55 4.77 1.24
C GLU A 305 -17.77 5.03 0.35
N ARG A 306 -18.38 6.18 0.50
CA ARG A 306 -19.68 6.53 -0.11
C ARG A 306 -19.74 6.43 -1.65
N ARG A 307 -18.59 6.60 -2.33
CA ARG A 307 -18.48 6.54 -3.80
C ARG A 307 -17.96 5.20 -4.32
N ALA A 308 -17.65 4.27 -3.43
CA ALA A 308 -17.14 2.96 -3.81
C ALA A 308 -18.20 2.04 -4.43
N ALA A 309 -17.75 0.98 -5.09
CA ALA A 309 -18.63 0.04 -5.78
C ALA A 309 -19.60 -0.68 -4.82
N SER A 310 -19.15 -1.05 -3.62
CA SER A 310 -19.99 -1.66 -2.57
C SER A 310 -21.16 -0.76 -2.19
N ALA A 311 -20.90 0.52 -1.89
CA ALA A 311 -21.94 1.49 -1.53
C ALA A 311 -22.89 1.79 -2.68
N GLN A 312 -22.42 1.77 -3.94
CA GLN A 312 -23.27 1.94 -5.11
C GLN A 312 -24.23 0.75 -5.28
N LEU A 313 -23.71 -0.48 -5.10
CA LEU A 313 -24.53 -1.69 -5.16
C LEU A 313 -25.56 -1.73 -4.03
N ALA A 314 -25.19 -1.35 -2.79
CA ALA A 314 -26.09 -1.27 -1.65
C ALA A 314 -27.24 -0.28 -1.86
N ARG A 315 -27.01 0.81 -2.63
CA ARG A 315 -28.04 1.80 -3.00
C ARG A 315 -28.93 1.36 -4.17
N GLY A 316 -28.69 0.18 -4.74
CA GLY A 316 -29.55 -0.44 -5.73
C GLY A 316 -28.85 -0.90 -7.00
N LYS A 317 -28.00 -0.07 -7.66
CA LYS A 317 -27.42 -0.45 -8.95
C LYS A 317 -26.07 0.18 -9.21
N TYR A 318 -25.12 -0.64 -9.66
CA TYR A 318 -23.83 -0.18 -10.16
C TYR A 318 -23.44 -0.89 -11.46
N MET A 319 -23.11 -0.14 -12.50
CA MET A 319 -22.75 -0.64 -13.84
C MET A 319 -23.77 -1.65 -14.43
N GLY A 320 -25.06 -1.46 -14.12
CA GLY A 320 -26.11 -2.35 -14.58
C GLY A 320 -26.34 -3.61 -13.74
N LEU A 321 -25.51 -3.85 -12.73
CA LEU A 321 -25.63 -4.96 -11.78
C LEU A 321 -26.40 -4.50 -10.53
N THR A 322 -27.19 -5.41 -9.96
CA THR A 322 -27.99 -5.19 -8.74
C THR A 322 -27.88 -6.39 -7.83
N MET A 323 -27.90 -6.18 -6.52
CA MET A 323 -28.06 -7.27 -5.56
C MET A 323 -29.53 -7.68 -5.44
N LYS A 324 -29.77 -8.94 -5.15
CA LYS A 324 -31.09 -9.54 -4.95
C LYS A 324 -31.08 -10.46 -3.74
N GLU A 325 -32.26 -10.77 -3.23
CA GLU A 325 -32.44 -11.81 -2.23
C GLU A 325 -31.82 -13.14 -2.72
N GLY A 326 -31.09 -13.81 -1.83
CA GLY A 326 -30.35 -15.04 -2.14
C GLY A 326 -28.91 -14.82 -2.64
N ASP A 327 -28.48 -13.59 -2.87
CA ASP A 327 -27.07 -13.25 -3.12
C ASP A 327 -26.27 -13.24 -1.80
N THR A 328 -24.98 -13.46 -1.92
CA THR A 328 -24.05 -13.44 -0.79
C THR A 328 -23.14 -12.23 -0.85
N PHE A 329 -23.06 -11.46 0.23
CA PHE A 329 -22.10 -10.37 0.37
C PHE A 329 -21.03 -10.73 1.39
N LEU A 330 -19.76 -10.71 0.99
CA LEU A 330 -18.61 -11.05 1.81
C LEU A 330 -17.76 -9.80 2.11
N PHE A 331 -17.60 -9.48 3.39
CA PHE A 331 -16.59 -8.51 3.83
C PHE A 331 -15.30 -9.25 4.15
N SER A 332 -14.26 -9.09 3.34
CA SER A 332 -12.97 -9.76 3.48
C SER A 332 -11.86 -8.75 3.80
N SER A 333 -12.09 -7.94 4.83
CA SER A 333 -11.15 -6.94 5.33
C SER A 333 -11.39 -6.66 6.81
N LYS A 334 -10.35 -6.19 7.50
CA LYS A 334 -10.50 -5.59 8.82
C LYS A 334 -11.07 -4.18 8.66
N THR A 335 -11.99 -3.79 9.52
CA THR A 335 -12.46 -2.40 9.60
C THR A 335 -11.38 -1.54 10.27
N ILE A 336 -11.01 -0.45 9.64
CA ILE A 336 -10.09 0.55 10.22
C ILE A 336 -10.87 1.31 11.31
N PRO A 337 -10.29 1.53 12.50
CA PRO A 337 -10.92 2.34 13.54
C PRO A 337 -11.40 3.69 13.00
N GLY A 338 -12.66 4.04 13.28
CA GLY A 338 -13.34 5.22 12.77
C GLY A 338 -14.24 4.99 11.55
N ASN A 339 -14.10 3.87 10.85
CA ASN A 339 -14.91 3.54 9.66
C ASN A 339 -16.13 2.65 9.96
N GLU A 340 -16.35 2.27 11.22
CA GLU A 340 -17.40 1.31 11.63
C GLU A 340 -18.79 1.74 11.17
N LYS A 341 -19.12 3.04 11.32
CA LYS A 341 -20.41 3.58 10.87
C LYS A 341 -20.63 3.43 9.38
N GLY A 342 -19.59 3.68 8.58
CA GLY A 342 -19.65 3.55 7.12
C GLY A 342 -19.82 2.11 6.67
N VAL A 343 -19.12 1.17 7.32
CA VAL A 343 -19.21 -0.27 7.01
C VAL A 343 -20.59 -0.83 7.37
N ILE A 344 -21.15 -0.43 8.52
CA ILE A 344 -22.50 -0.89 8.95
C ILE A 344 -23.61 -0.36 8.01
N GLN A 345 -23.39 0.75 7.31
CA GLN A 345 -24.38 1.33 6.39
C GLN A 345 -24.43 0.63 5.01
N ILE A 346 -23.48 -0.24 4.70
CA ILE A 346 -23.48 -1.06 3.49
C ILE A 346 -24.25 -2.36 3.73
#